data_ed4f694f31e2175bcb8c4ff7b4eb286e
#
_entry.id   ed4f694f31e2175bcb8c4ff7b4eb286e
#
_cell.length_a   1.000
_cell.length_b   1.000
_cell.length_c   1.000
_cell.angle_alpha   90.00
_cell.angle_beta   90.00
_cell.angle_gamma   90.00
#
_symmetry.space_group_name_H-M   'P 1'
#
loop_
_entity.id
_entity.type
_entity.pdbx_description
1 polymer ?
#
loop_
_entity_poly.entity_id
_entity_poly.type
_entity_poly.pdbx_seq_one_letter_code
_entity_poly.pdbx_strand_id
1 'polypeptide(L)'
;MRIQRYTRTAIAFHWLIALLIFANVAMIWIIDYLPDRMVRPVIDTHKSFGITVLGLAVIRVLWRATHPAPPLPPSYSAWERWSARAAHWVLYALIFCLPLSGWAHDSAWKEAATHPMYLYGLVPWPRIGWLTAINPADKDYWHDLLLRVHASFAYVLYAMVVAHVAGAVKHQWLDKQPELQRMLPGSFAE
;
A
#
# COMPACT_ATOMS: atom_id res chain seq x y z
N MET A 1 -22.21 15.04 20.58
CA MET A 1 -20.85 14.51 20.88
C MET A 1 -19.89 15.05 19.84
N ARG A 2 -18.78 15.69 20.21
CA ARG A 2 -17.78 16.14 19.21
C ARG A 2 -17.07 14.93 18.60
N ILE A 3 -17.06 14.85 17.27
CA ILE A 3 -16.36 13.78 16.53
C ILE A 3 -14.85 14.02 16.66
N GLN A 4 -14.14 13.08 17.30
CA GLN A 4 -12.68 13.14 17.34
C GLN A 4 -12.12 12.67 16.00
N ARG A 5 -11.44 13.57 15.27
CA ARG A 5 -10.91 13.34 13.94
C ARG A 5 -9.40 13.16 13.96
N TYR A 6 -8.90 12.50 12.92
CA TYR A 6 -7.46 12.49 12.63
C TYR A 6 -6.97 13.88 12.19
N THR A 7 -5.68 14.13 12.32
CA THR A 7 -5.07 15.36 11.79
C THR A 7 -5.23 15.43 10.27
N ARG A 8 -5.31 16.65 9.73
CA ARG A 8 -5.41 16.85 8.27
C ARG A 8 -4.27 16.15 7.51
N THR A 9 -3.06 16.18 8.05
CA THR A 9 -1.89 15.50 7.49
C THR A 9 -2.08 13.97 7.47
N ALA A 10 -2.58 13.37 8.56
CA ALA A 10 -2.86 11.93 8.59
C ALA A 10 -3.94 11.52 7.58
N ILE A 11 -4.98 12.36 7.41
CA ILE A 11 -6.03 12.17 6.42
C ILE A 11 -5.44 12.25 5.00
N ALA A 12 -4.62 13.26 4.71
CA ALA A 12 -3.99 13.43 3.40
C ALA A 12 -3.10 12.22 3.04
N PHE A 13 -2.24 11.78 3.94
CA PHE A 13 -1.43 10.56 3.71
C PHE A 13 -2.28 9.32 3.50
N HIS A 14 -3.38 9.16 4.24
CA HIS A 14 -4.27 8.03 4.07
C HIS A 14 -4.81 7.95 2.65
N TRP A 15 -5.45 9.04 2.19
CA TRP A 15 -6.11 9.06 0.90
C TRP A 15 -5.12 9.03 -0.26
N LEU A 16 -3.95 9.67 -0.13
CA LEU A 16 -2.92 9.61 -1.15
C LEU A 16 -2.36 8.19 -1.31
N ILE A 17 -2.04 7.51 -0.19
CA ILE A 17 -1.60 6.11 -0.22
C ILE A 17 -2.70 5.22 -0.80
N ALA A 18 -3.95 5.38 -0.37
CA ALA A 18 -5.07 4.60 -0.89
C ALA A 18 -5.23 4.78 -2.41
N LEU A 19 -5.19 6.02 -2.90
CA LEU A 19 -5.28 6.32 -4.34
C LEU A 19 -4.15 5.65 -5.13
N LEU A 20 -2.90 5.75 -4.65
CA LEU A 20 -1.76 5.12 -5.31
C LEU A 20 -1.86 3.58 -5.31
N ILE A 21 -2.36 2.99 -4.23
CA ILE A 21 -2.61 1.54 -4.16
C ILE A 21 -3.68 1.13 -5.18
N PHE A 22 -4.82 1.84 -5.23
CA PHE A 22 -5.88 1.54 -6.21
C PHE A 22 -5.38 1.68 -7.64
N ALA A 23 -4.61 2.72 -7.94
CA ALA A 23 -4.01 2.89 -9.26
C ALA A 23 -3.04 1.75 -9.60
N ASN A 24 -2.21 1.33 -8.65
CA ASN A 24 -1.29 0.19 -8.82
C ASN A 24 -2.02 -1.13 -9.10
N VAL A 25 -3.09 -1.41 -8.36
CA VAL A 25 -3.92 -2.60 -8.57
C VAL A 25 -4.58 -2.54 -9.94
N ALA A 26 -5.18 -1.40 -10.29
CA ALA A 26 -5.83 -1.22 -11.60
C ALA A 26 -4.85 -1.43 -12.76
N MET A 27 -3.63 -0.91 -12.67
CA MET A 27 -2.60 -1.10 -13.70
C MET A 27 -2.29 -2.58 -13.95
N ILE A 28 -2.17 -3.39 -12.88
CA ILE A 28 -1.88 -4.82 -13.03
C ILE A 28 -3.10 -5.59 -13.55
N TRP A 29 -4.32 -5.22 -13.16
CA TRP A 29 -5.52 -5.91 -13.65
C TRP A 29 -5.80 -5.68 -15.14
N ILE A 30 -5.36 -4.55 -15.69
CA ILE A 30 -5.57 -4.24 -17.11
C ILE A 30 -4.37 -4.63 -17.99
N ILE A 31 -3.25 -5.08 -17.43
CA ILE A 31 -1.99 -5.24 -18.15
C ILE A 31 -2.11 -6.22 -19.33
N ASP A 32 -2.85 -7.30 -19.16
CA ASP A 32 -3.05 -8.34 -20.17
C ASP A 32 -3.95 -7.88 -21.35
N TYR A 33 -4.63 -6.76 -21.20
CA TYR A 33 -5.49 -6.15 -22.22
C TYR A 33 -4.78 -5.03 -22.99
N LEU A 34 -3.54 -4.70 -22.61
CA LEU A 34 -2.79 -3.61 -23.21
C LEU A 34 -1.98 -4.06 -24.43
N PRO A 35 -1.81 -3.20 -25.45
CA PRO A 35 -0.83 -3.45 -26.51
C PRO A 35 0.59 -3.59 -25.92
N ASP A 36 1.44 -4.47 -26.48
CA ASP A 36 2.79 -4.77 -26.01
C ASP A 36 3.65 -3.52 -25.72
N ARG A 37 3.52 -2.51 -26.58
CA ARG A 37 4.21 -1.21 -26.40
C ARG A 37 3.86 -0.47 -25.13
N MET A 38 2.71 -0.77 -24.52
CA MET A 38 2.21 -0.12 -23.29
C MET A 38 2.57 -0.91 -22.01
N VAL A 39 2.86 -2.20 -22.12
CA VAL A 39 3.12 -3.08 -21.00
C VAL A 39 4.32 -2.56 -20.17
N ARG A 40 5.44 -2.29 -20.81
CA ARG A 40 6.65 -1.82 -20.12
C ARG A 40 6.43 -0.47 -19.42
N PRO A 41 5.90 0.59 -20.06
CA PRO A 41 5.57 1.85 -19.38
C PRO A 41 4.65 1.68 -18.17
N VAL A 42 3.64 0.81 -18.26
CA VAL A 42 2.72 0.55 -17.14
C VAL A 42 3.44 -0.15 -15.98
N ILE A 43 4.29 -1.14 -16.26
CA ILE A 43 5.13 -1.80 -15.22
C ILE A 43 6.04 -0.78 -14.54
N ASP A 44 6.71 0.08 -15.28
CA ASP A 44 7.64 1.07 -14.72
C ASP A 44 6.89 2.15 -13.90
N THR A 45 5.66 2.49 -14.29
CA THR A 45 4.77 3.35 -13.49
C THR A 45 4.32 2.65 -12.22
N HIS A 46 3.93 1.37 -12.30
CA HIS A 46 3.58 0.55 -11.13
C HIS A 46 4.73 0.51 -10.10
N LYS A 47 5.96 0.28 -10.55
CA LYS A 47 7.14 0.31 -9.67
C LYS A 47 7.33 1.69 -9.03
N SER A 48 7.20 2.76 -9.81
CA SER A 48 7.34 4.14 -9.33
C SER A 48 6.32 4.47 -8.26
N PHE A 49 5.04 4.11 -8.47
CA PHE A 49 3.99 4.28 -7.47
C PHE A 49 4.25 3.40 -6.23
N GLY A 50 4.72 2.17 -6.42
CA GLY A 50 5.07 1.29 -5.30
C GLY A 50 6.14 1.89 -4.39
N ILE A 51 7.24 2.39 -4.96
CA ILE A 51 8.30 3.05 -4.19
C ILE A 51 7.81 4.36 -3.55
N THR A 52 6.94 5.10 -4.23
CA THR A 52 6.31 6.29 -3.65
C THR A 52 5.44 5.94 -2.45
N VAL A 53 4.65 4.86 -2.53
CA VAL A 53 3.87 4.34 -1.39
C VAL A 53 4.79 3.98 -0.23
N LEU A 54 5.94 3.34 -0.48
CA LEU A 54 6.92 3.01 0.57
C LEU A 54 7.42 4.27 1.29
N GLY A 55 7.83 5.30 0.54
CA GLY A 55 8.26 6.57 1.10
C GLY A 55 7.17 7.26 1.93
N LEU A 56 5.95 7.32 1.39
CA LEU A 56 4.80 7.88 2.10
C LEU A 56 4.42 7.07 3.35
N ALA A 57 4.57 5.74 3.32
CA ALA A 57 4.33 4.88 4.46
C ALA A 57 5.32 5.16 5.61
N VAL A 58 6.61 5.35 5.30
CA VAL A 58 7.62 5.77 6.28
C VAL A 58 7.22 7.10 6.93
N ILE A 59 6.92 8.12 6.13
CA ILE A 59 6.53 9.45 6.63
C ILE A 59 5.25 9.33 7.47
N ARG A 60 4.28 8.52 7.03
CA ARG A 60 3.03 8.30 7.77
C ARG A 60 3.26 7.65 9.14
N VAL A 61 4.17 6.67 9.24
CA VAL A 61 4.52 6.03 10.52
C VAL A 61 5.20 7.04 11.44
N LEU A 62 6.16 7.81 10.93
CA LEU A 62 6.82 8.87 11.71
C LEU A 62 5.83 9.93 12.20
N TRP A 63 4.89 10.36 11.33
CA TRP A 63 3.81 11.26 11.73
C TRP A 63 2.94 10.65 12.83
N ARG A 64 2.60 9.38 12.69
CA ARG A 64 1.78 8.65 13.64
C ARG A 64 2.45 8.48 15.00
N ALA A 65 3.76 8.35 15.06
CA ALA A 65 4.52 8.24 16.30
C ALA A 65 4.40 9.50 17.17
N THR A 66 4.27 10.67 16.53
CA THR A 66 4.14 11.97 17.21
C THR A 66 2.69 12.47 17.32
N HIS A 67 1.77 11.92 16.54
CA HIS A 67 0.34 12.30 16.49
C HIS A 67 -0.53 11.06 16.66
N PRO A 68 -0.83 10.63 17.90
CA PRO A 68 -1.64 9.45 18.17
C PRO A 68 -3.03 9.53 17.53
N ALA A 69 -3.59 8.35 17.18
CA ALA A 69 -4.96 8.31 16.68
C ALA A 69 -5.97 8.73 17.75
N PRO A 70 -7.09 9.27 17.31
CA PRO A 70 -8.25 9.39 18.17
C PRO A 70 -8.66 8.02 18.72
N PRO A 71 -9.07 7.93 19.99
CA PRO A 71 -9.52 6.68 20.59
C PRO A 71 -10.72 6.12 19.83
N LEU A 72 -10.85 4.80 19.84
CA LEU A 72 -12.04 4.13 19.31
C LEU A 72 -13.26 4.46 20.19
N PRO A 73 -14.48 4.50 19.59
CA PRO A 73 -15.71 4.76 20.35
C PRO A 73 -15.87 3.81 21.55
N PRO A 74 -16.30 4.30 22.72
CA PRO A 74 -16.52 3.45 23.88
C PRO A 74 -17.62 2.39 23.66
N SER A 75 -18.53 2.64 22.71
CA SER A 75 -19.60 1.73 22.31
C SER A 75 -19.12 0.44 21.65
N TYR A 76 -17.86 0.42 21.15
CA TYR A 76 -17.31 -0.78 20.51
C TYR A 76 -17.07 -1.89 21.51
N SER A 77 -17.50 -3.11 21.16
CA SER A 77 -17.17 -4.32 21.92
C SER A 77 -15.66 -4.55 21.96
N ALA A 78 -15.19 -5.38 22.89
CA ALA A 78 -13.77 -5.74 22.98
C ALA A 78 -13.25 -6.37 21.68
N TRP A 79 -14.07 -7.21 21.04
CA TRP A 79 -13.77 -7.84 19.76
C TRP A 79 -13.62 -6.82 18.62
N GLU A 80 -14.54 -5.87 18.49
CA GLU A 80 -14.46 -4.82 17.46
C GLU A 80 -13.23 -3.94 17.63
N ARG A 81 -12.87 -3.58 18.86
CA ARG A 81 -11.64 -2.83 19.14
C ARG A 81 -10.38 -3.62 18.79
N TRP A 82 -10.38 -4.93 19.09
CA TRP A 82 -9.24 -5.80 18.77
C TRP A 82 -9.10 -5.99 17.26
N SER A 83 -10.17 -6.36 16.57
CA SER A 83 -10.17 -6.60 15.12
C SER A 83 -9.82 -5.33 14.33
N ALA A 84 -10.32 -4.16 14.74
CA ALA A 84 -9.95 -2.89 14.11
C ALA A 84 -8.46 -2.60 14.25
N ARG A 85 -7.87 -2.84 15.43
CA ARG A 85 -6.42 -2.67 15.64
C ARG A 85 -5.61 -3.67 14.81
N ALA A 86 -6.00 -4.94 14.81
CA ALA A 86 -5.34 -5.99 14.04
C ALA A 86 -5.37 -5.67 12.55
N ALA A 87 -6.54 -5.28 12.01
CA ALA A 87 -6.69 -4.89 10.61
C ALA A 87 -5.75 -3.74 10.23
N HIS A 88 -5.66 -2.70 11.06
CA HIS A 88 -4.74 -1.60 10.80
C HIS A 88 -3.27 -2.04 10.84
N TRP A 89 -2.86 -2.89 11.77
CA TRP A 89 -1.49 -3.42 11.83
C TRP A 89 -1.15 -4.25 10.60
N VAL A 90 -2.06 -5.11 10.15
CA VAL A 90 -1.89 -5.90 8.92
C VAL A 90 -1.79 -4.98 7.71
N LEU A 91 -2.67 -3.98 7.57
CA LEU A 91 -2.59 -3.00 6.49
C LEU A 91 -1.28 -2.20 6.52
N TYR A 92 -0.80 -1.79 7.70
CA TYR A 92 0.52 -1.16 7.82
C TYR A 92 1.64 -2.09 7.37
N ALA A 93 1.63 -3.36 7.79
CA ALA A 93 2.63 -4.32 7.32
C ALA A 93 2.60 -4.46 5.79
N LEU A 94 1.42 -4.56 5.19
CA LEU A 94 1.25 -4.73 3.75
C LEU A 94 1.75 -3.54 2.92
N ILE A 95 1.54 -2.30 3.37
CA ILE A 95 2.05 -1.12 2.64
C ILE A 95 3.58 -1.00 2.67
N PHE A 96 4.28 -1.77 3.53
CA PHE A 96 5.73 -1.95 3.50
C PHE A 96 6.12 -3.22 2.72
N CYS A 97 5.50 -4.36 3.02
CA CYS A 97 5.87 -5.65 2.43
C CYS A 97 5.66 -5.67 0.91
N LEU A 98 4.57 -5.06 0.41
CA LEU A 98 4.29 -5.02 -1.03
C LEU A 98 5.37 -4.29 -1.83
N PRO A 99 5.70 -3.01 -1.58
CA PRO A 99 6.74 -2.36 -2.36
C PRO A 99 8.11 -2.99 -2.16
N LEU A 100 8.45 -3.47 -0.97
CA LEU A 100 9.72 -4.14 -0.70
C LEU A 100 9.84 -5.45 -1.47
N SER A 101 8.80 -6.29 -1.50
CA SER A 101 8.80 -7.54 -2.27
C SER A 101 8.83 -7.28 -3.78
N GLY A 102 8.13 -6.25 -4.27
CA GLY A 102 8.19 -5.85 -5.68
C GLY A 102 9.56 -5.32 -6.08
N TRP A 103 10.22 -4.53 -5.22
CA TRP A 103 11.58 -4.06 -5.43
C TRP A 103 12.59 -5.22 -5.41
N ALA A 104 12.40 -6.18 -4.51
CA ALA A 104 13.22 -7.38 -4.45
C ALA A 104 13.03 -8.24 -5.72
N HIS A 105 11.79 -8.45 -6.17
CA HIS A 105 11.47 -9.16 -7.41
C HIS A 105 12.14 -8.50 -8.63
N ASP A 106 12.02 -7.20 -8.81
CA ASP A 106 12.69 -6.47 -9.91
C ASP A 106 14.21 -6.55 -9.81
N SER A 107 14.77 -6.59 -8.60
CA SER A 107 16.22 -6.70 -8.39
C SER A 107 16.78 -8.07 -8.73
N ALA A 108 15.99 -9.13 -8.65
CA ALA A 108 16.37 -10.49 -9.03
C ALA A 108 16.22 -10.77 -10.54
N TRP A 109 15.66 -9.85 -11.33
CA TRP A 109 15.46 -10.02 -12.77
C TRP A 109 16.79 -10.22 -13.51
N LYS A 110 16.82 -11.18 -14.44
CA LYS A 110 18.06 -11.54 -15.17
C LYS A 110 18.65 -10.39 -16.00
N GLU A 111 17.78 -9.54 -16.58
CA GLU A 111 18.20 -8.37 -17.35
C GLU A 111 18.43 -7.11 -16.51
N ALA A 112 18.43 -7.25 -15.18
CA ALA A 112 18.55 -6.12 -14.25
C ALA A 112 19.82 -5.28 -14.47
N ALA A 113 20.92 -5.92 -14.91
CA ALA A 113 22.20 -5.25 -15.14
C ALA A 113 22.17 -4.31 -16.37
N THR A 114 21.40 -4.67 -17.41
CA THR A 114 21.33 -3.95 -18.70
C THR A 114 20.15 -2.97 -18.77
N HIS A 115 19.18 -3.10 -17.86
CA HIS A 115 17.97 -2.28 -17.81
C HIS A 115 17.87 -1.53 -16.49
N PRO A 116 18.51 -0.35 -16.35
CA PRO A 116 18.46 0.42 -15.11
C PRO A 116 17.02 0.80 -14.75
N MET A 117 16.72 0.84 -13.45
CA MET A 117 15.42 1.26 -12.93
C MET A 117 15.41 2.77 -12.74
N TYR A 118 14.32 3.40 -13.18
CA TYR A 118 14.06 4.82 -12.95
C TYR A 118 12.67 5.00 -12.33
N LEU A 119 12.55 5.91 -11.37
CA LEU A 119 11.25 6.38 -10.90
C LEU A 119 10.75 7.45 -11.85
N TYR A 120 9.55 7.24 -12.39
CA TYR A 120 8.88 8.15 -13.34
C TYR A 120 9.74 8.46 -14.60
N GLY A 121 10.68 7.59 -14.94
CA GLY A 121 11.62 7.83 -16.04
C GLY A 121 12.66 8.92 -15.78
N LEU A 122 12.72 9.49 -14.57
CA LEU A 122 13.52 10.67 -14.25
C LEU A 122 14.61 10.38 -13.22
N VAL A 123 14.26 9.72 -12.11
CA VAL A 123 15.17 9.53 -10.98
C VAL A 123 15.72 8.12 -11.00
N PRO A 124 17.04 7.93 -11.15
CA PRO A 124 17.64 6.60 -11.07
C PRO A 124 17.40 6.00 -9.68
N TRP A 125 16.91 4.76 -9.66
CA TRP A 125 16.61 4.06 -8.41
C TRP A 125 17.48 2.79 -8.32
N PRO A 126 18.25 2.62 -7.23
CA PRO A 126 19.12 1.47 -7.10
C PRO A 126 18.33 0.18 -6.94
N ARG A 127 18.81 -0.91 -7.49
CA ARG A 127 18.37 -2.26 -7.18
C ARG A 127 19.08 -2.77 -5.94
N ILE A 128 18.53 -3.81 -5.31
CA ILE A 128 19.11 -4.45 -4.12
C ILE A 128 20.35 -5.25 -4.59
N GLY A 129 21.54 -4.77 -4.22
CA GLY A 129 22.82 -5.24 -4.78
C GLY A 129 23.06 -6.74 -4.63
N TRP A 130 22.77 -7.35 -3.48
CA TRP A 130 22.95 -8.78 -3.30
C TRP A 130 22.00 -9.64 -4.15
N LEU A 131 20.79 -9.14 -4.48
CA LEU A 131 19.86 -9.80 -5.40
C LEU A 131 20.32 -9.68 -6.85
N THR A 132 20.91 -8.55 -7.25
CA THR A 132 21.48 -8.40 -8.59
C THR A 132 22.73 -9.26 -8.79
N ALA A 133 23.43 -9.58 -7.70
CA ALA A 133 24.66 -10.40 -7.70
C ALA A 133 24.42 -11.91 -7.61
N ILE A 134 23.16 -12.38 -7.53
CA ILE A 134 22.83 -13.81 -7.56
C ILE A 134 23.38 -14.46 -8.83
N ASN A 135 23.84 -15.71 -8.73
CA ASN A 135 24.31 -16.49 -9.86
C ASN A 135 23.24 -16.47 -10.99
N PRO A 136 23.64 -16.20 -12.24
CA PRO A 136 22.70 -16.17 -13.37
C PRO A 136 21.82 -17.43 -13.50
N ALA A 137 22.33 -18.59 -13.12
CA ALA A 137 21.60 -19.86 -13.17
C ALA A 137 20.41 -19.89 -12.17
N ASP A 138 20.48 -19.13 -11.06
CA ASP A 138 19.47 -19.13 -9.99
C ASP A 138 18.51 -17.94 -10.11
N LYS A 139 18.79 -16.98 -11.01
CA LYS A 139 17.99 -15.75 -11.12
C LYS A 139 16.53 -16.00 -11.45
N ASP A 140 16.22 -16.88 -12.37
CA ASP A 140 14.83 -17.18 -12.75
C ASP A 140 14.06 -17.77 -11.54
N TYR A 141 14.70 -18.66 -10.74
CA TYR A 141 14.10 -19.19 -9.51
C TYR A 141 13.75 -18.09 -8.49
N TRP A 142 14.71 -17.20 -8.19
CA TRP A 142 14.50 -16.13 -7.21
C TRP A 142 13.50 -15.09 -7.71
N HIS A 143 13.55 -14.75 -8.98
CA HIS A 143 12.61 -13.84 -9.61
C HIS A 143 11.16 -14.38 -9.48
N ASP A 144 10.93 -15.64 -9.83
CA ASP A 144 9.62 -16.28 -9.74
C ASP A 144 9.15 -16.45 -8.28
N LEU A 145 10.06 -16.81 -7.37
CA LEU A 145 9.72 -16.91 -5.95
C LEU A 145 9.27 -15.56 -5.38
N LEU A 146 10.02 -14.50 -5.66
CA LEU A 146 9.70 -13.16 -5.19
C LEU A 146 8.42 -12.60 -5.84
N LEU A 147 8.14 -12.96 -7.09
CA LEU A 147 6.86 -12.66 -7.73
C LEU A 147 5.69 -13.33 -6.99
N ARG A 148 5.81 -14.62 -6.66
CA ARG A 148 4.79 -15.35 -5.88
C ARG A 148 4.57 -14.72 -4.52
N VAL A 149 5.64 -14.32 -3.83
CA VAL A 149 5.56 -13.61 -2.54
C VAL A 149 4.82 -12.28 -2.68
N HIS A 150 5.20 -11.48 -3.69
CA HIS A 150 4.55 -10.18 -3.97
C HIS A 150 3.05 -10.37 -4.28
N ALA A 151 2.72 -11.31 -5.15
CA ALA A 151 1.33 -11.63 -5.50
C ALA A 151 0.52 -12.11 -4.29
N SER A 152 1.12 -12.94 -3.41
CA SER A 152 0.46 -13.39 -2.18
C SER A 152 0.13 -12.22 -1.26
N PHE A 153 1.05 -11.26 -1.08
CA PHE A 153 0.78 -10.05 -0.33
C PHE A 153 -0.33 -9.20 -0.98
N ALA A 154 -0.38 -9.15 -2.32
CA ALA A 154 -1.45 -8.44 -3.03
C ALA A 154 -2.83 -9.06 -2.76
N TYR A 155 -2.97 -10.39 -2.79
CA TYR A 155 -4.23 -11.04 -2.45
C TYR A 155 -4.65 -10.80 -1.00
N VAL A 156 -3.70 -10.84 -0.06
CA VAL A 156 -3.98 -10.48 1.34
C VAL A 156 -4.41 -9.02 1.45
N LEU A 157 -3.76 -8.11 0.70
CA LEU A 157 -4.17 -6.70 0.65
C LEU A 157 -5.61 -6.54 0.16
N TYR A 158 -6.00 -7.25 -0.93
CA TYR A 158 -7.38 -7.18 -1.44
C TYR A 158 -8.40 -7.59 -0.38
N ALA A 159 -8.18 -8.72 0.29
CA ALA A 159 -9.05 -9.18 1.36
C ALA A 159 -9.12 -8.17 2.53
N MET A 160 -7.97 -7.61 2.91
CA MET A 160 -7.88 -6.64 4.01
C MET A 160 -8.52 -5.29 3.68
N VAL A 161 -8.40 -4.81 2.43
CA VAL A 161 -9.08 -3.58 1.99
C VAL A 161 -10.59 -3.79 1.98
N VAL A 162 -11.09 -4.93 1.49
CA VAL A 162 -12.52 -5.25 1.54
C VAL A 162 -13.01 -5.29 2.99
N ALA A 163 -12.30 -5.97 3.89
CA ALA A 163 -12.66 -6.03 5.30
C ALA A 163 -12.63 -4.66 5.99
N HIS A 164 -11.61 -3.84 5.66
CA HIS A 164 -11.46 -2.48 6.20
C HIS A 164 -12.61 -1.57 5.77
N VAL A 165 -12.95 -1.59 4.48
CA VAL A 165 -14.07 -0.79 3.95
C VAL A 165 -15.40 -1.30 4.51
N ALA A 166 -15.61 -2.62 4.55
CA ALA A 166 -16.82 -3.22 5.13
C ALA A 166 -17.00 -2.86 6.61
N GLY A 167 -15.90 -2.86 7.39
CA GLY A 167 -15.92 -2.40 8.78
C GLY A 167 -16.31 -0.93 8.92
N ALA A 168 -15.74 -0.06 8.09
CA ALA A 168 -16.07 1.37 8.08
C ALA A 168 -17.55 1.60 7.70
N VAL A 169 -18.04 0.87 6.70
CA VAL A 169 -19.44 0.88 6.24
C VAL A 169 -20.36 0.42 7.36
N LYS A 170 -20.07 -0.73 8.00
CA LYS A 170 -20.83 -1.27 9.12
C LYS A 170 -20.97 -0.23 10.23
N HIS A 171 -19.85 0.30 10.69
CA HIS A 171 -19.85 1.24 11.81
C HIS A 171 -20.55 2.55 11.44
N GLN A 172 -20.42 3.03 10.20
CA GLN A 172 -21.08 4.26 9.74
C GLN A 172 -22.59 4.12 9.67
N TRP A 173 -23.11 3.05 9.06
CA TRP A 173 -24.55 2.96 8.74
C TRP A 173 -25.32 2.02 9.66
N LEU A 174 -24.75 0.91 10.12
CA LEU A 174 -25.42 -0.02 11.03
C LEU A 174 -25.31 0.43 12.49
N ASP A 175 -24.10 0.77 12.93
CA ASP A 175 -23.85 1.17 14.32
C ASP A 175 -24.05 2.67 14.54
N LYS A 176 -24.31 3.43 13.45
CA LYS A 176 -24.52 4.89 13.46
C LYS A 176 -23.37 5.65 14.12
N GLN A 177 -22.14 5.14 13.99
CA GLN A 177 -20.91 5.78 14.44
C GLN A 177 -20.26 6.56 13.28
N PRO A 178 -19.83 7.81 13.47
CA PRO A 178 -19.33 8.66 12.38
C PRO A 178 -17.89 8.31 11.96
N GLU A 179 -17.61 7.04 11.60
CA GLU A 179 -16.26 6.57 11.28
C GLU A 179 -15.68 7.20 9.99
N LEU A 180 -16.50 7.35 8.95
CA LEU A 180 -16.06 8.00 7.73
C LEU A 180 -15.69 9.46 7.97
N GLN A 181 -16.46 10.18 8.78
CA GLN A 181 -16.20 11.59 9.10
C GLN A 181 -14.87 11.80 9.82
N ARG A 182 -14.34 10.78 10.48
CA ARG A 182 -13.01 10.83 11.13
C ARG A 182 -11.87 10.93 10.12
N MET A 183 -12.07 10.42 8.89
CA MET A 183 -11.07 10.30 7.83
C MET A 183 -11.44 11.04 6.54
N LEU A 184 -12.61 11.68 6.44
CA LEU A 184 -12.95 12.49 5.28
C LEU A 184 -12.25 13.87 5.33
N PRO A 185 -11.75 14.37 4.18
CA PRO A 185 -11.28 15.76 4.08
C PRO A 185 -12.44 16.74 4.27
N GLY A 186 -12.13 17.93 4.75
CA GLY A 186 -13.11 19.02 4.93
C GLY A 186 -13.41 19.36 6.39
N SER A 187 -14.00 20.53 6.61
CA SER A 187 -14.61 20.94 7.87
C SER A 187 -16.09 20.58 7.81
N PHE A 188 -16.53 19.63 8.64
CA PHE A 188 -17.96 19.59 8.93
C PHE A 188 -18.22 20.73 9.90
N ALA A 189 -19.18 21.61 9.57
CA ALA A 189 -19.60 22.68 10.45
C ALA A 189 -19.91 22.09 11.85
N GLU A 190 -19.44 22.76 12.87
CA GLU A 190 -19.72 22.48 14.28
C GLU A 190 -21.19 22.62 14.60
#